data_4eabcd72b0f2db6037da3da5cfa21a80
#
_entry.id   4eabcd72b0f2db6037da3da5cfa21a80
#
_cell.length_a   1.000
_cell.length_b   1.000
_cell.length_c   1.000
_cell.angle_alpha   90.00
_cell.angle_beta   90.00
_cell.angle_gamma   90.00
#
_symmetry.space_group_name_H-M   'P 1'
#
loop_
_entity.id
_entity.type
_entity.pdbx_description
1 polymer ?
#
loop_
_entity_poly.entity_id
_entity_poly.type
_entity_poly.pdbx_seq_one_letter_code
_entity_poly.pdbx_strand_id
1 'polypeptide(L)'
;MIEFRGVSKIYPGSERPVVNDLSFEVLDGEICVLVGPSGCGKTTSMRMINRLIEPSSGEILINGEPNTAMSGTRLRRHIGYAIQQIGLFPHRTIAANIATVPQLLEWEKNRIAARVDELLELVGLDPEQYRNRYPAELSGGQQQRVGVARAMAADPPIMLMDEPFGAVDPITRHRLQDEFLRIQGEIQKTIVFVTHDIDEAIKMGDRIAILKQGGILAQYDTPENILAAPTSEFVSSFVGKDRVLKRLSLLRVSDVKELDAPNGDGGLPRLNEQTNLRDALSALIGAGVERGLVVSDGDEVRGALSIDAIRRLSHQTEAERRSG
;
A
#
# COMPACT_ATOMS: atom_id res chain seq x y z
N MET A 1 -14.54 7.79 0.63
CA MET A 1 -14.04 8.24 -0.70
C MET A 1 -13.30 9.57 -0.55
N ILE A 2 -12.14 9.73 -1.19
CA ILE A 2 -11.38 11.00 -1.26
C ILE A 2 -11.25 11.38 -2.72
N GLU A 3 -11.53 12.65 -3.07
CA GLU A 3 -11.45 13.12 -4.45
C GLU A 3 -10.65 14.42 -4.52
N PHE A 4 -9.68 14.46 -5.43
CA PHE A 4 -8.92 15.66 -5.79
C PHE A 4 -9.49 16.24 -7.08
N ARG A 5 -9.83 17.52 -7.08
CA ARG A 5 -10.38 18.25 -8.24
C ARG A 5 -9.50 19.45 -8.58
N GLY A 6 -8.65 19.32 -9.56
CA GLY A 6 -7.79 20.39 -10.07
C GLY A 6 -6.88 21.01 -8.99
N VAL A 7 -6.39 20.18 -8.06
CA VAL A 7 -5.68 20.66 -6.88
C VAL A 7 -4.27 21.10 -7.25
N SER A 8 -3.93 22.34 -6.90
CA SER A 8 -2.58 22.88 -7.08
C SER A 8 -2.04 23.49 -5.80
N LYS A 9 -0.71 23.41 -5.63
CA LYS A 9 0.00 24.06 -4.52
C LYS A 9 1.24 24.78 -4.99
N ILE A 10 1.27 26.08 -4.71
CA ILE A 10 2.43 26.96 -4.89
C ILE A 10 2.80 27.49 -3.52
N TYR A 11 4.07 27.38 -3.12
CA TYR A 11 4.54 27.97 -1.85
C TYR A 11 4.97 29.43 -2.06
N PRO A 12 4.82 30.28 -1.05
CA PRO A 12 5.31 31.65 -1.12
C PRO A 12 6.79 31.72 -1.53
N GLY A 13 7.10 32.57 -2.52
CA GLY A 13 8.46 32.72 -3.06
C GLY A 13 8.85 31.70 -4.13
N SER A 14 7.98 30.78 -4.50
CA SER A 14 8.18 29.85 -5.63
C SER A 14 7.31 30.26 -6.81
N GLU A 15 7.87 30.31 -8.02
CA GLU A 15 7.12 30.53 -9.26
C GLU A 15 6.53 29.22 -9.82
N ARG A 16 7.04 28.08 -9.36
CA ARG A 16 6.63 26.76 -9.85
C ARG A 16 5.78 26.04 -8.82
N PRO A 17 4.67 25.41 -9.25
CA PRO A 17 3.86 24.58 -8.37
C PRO A 17 4.62 23.34 -7.93
N VAL A 18 4.44 22.96 -6.65
CA VAL A 18 4.88 21.67 -6.11
C VAL A 18 3.85 20.58 -6.43
N VAL A 19 2.58 20.96 -6.53
CA VAL A 19 1.46 20.14 -7.02
C VAL A 19 0.73 20.97 -8.06
N ASN A 20 0.47 20.39 -9.24
CA ASN A 20 -0.10 21.10 -10.38
C ASN A 20 -1.27 20.33 -10.99
N ASP A 21 -2.47 20.89 -10.87
CA ASP A 21 -3.72 20.40 -11.46
C ASP A 21 -3.98 18.90 -11.19
N LEU A 22 -3.76 18.49 -9.94
CA LEU A 22 -3.88 17.09 -9.53
C LEU A 22 -5.35 16.70 -9.39
N SER A 23 -5.78 15.71 -10.17
CA SER A 23 -7.15 15.18 -10.15
C SER A 23 -7.12 13.66 -10.17
N PHE A 24 -7.66 13.01 -9.15
CA PHE A 24 -7.89 11.57 -9.01
C PHE A 24 -8.82 11.31 -7.83
N GLU A 25 -9.33 10.10 -7.74
CA GLU A 25 -10.19 9.67 -6.64
C GLU A 25 -9.64 8.42 -5.94
N VAL A 26 -9.92 8.28 -4.66
CA VAL A 26 -9.65 7.08 -3.84
C VAL A 26 -10.99 6.57 -3.36
N LEU A 27 -11.38 5.38 -3.77
CA LEU A 27 -12.65 4.79 -3.40
C LEU A 27 -12.66 4.34 -1.94
N ASP A 28 -13.84 4.13 -1.38
CA ASP A 28 -13.95 3.61 -0.02
C ASP A 28 -13.36 2.20 0.05
N GLY A 29 -12.56 1.97 1.08
CA GLY A 29 -11.90 0.69 1.30
C GLY A 29 -10.63 0.46 0.48
N GLU A 30 -10.29 1.33 -0.48
CA GLU A 30 -9.08 1.20 -1.31
C GLU A 30 -7.82 1.73 -0.61
N ILE A 31 -6.69 1.09 -0.93
CA ILE A 31 -5.34 1.63 -0.73
C ILE A 31 -4.89 2.31 -2.01
N CYS A 32 -4.81 3.64 -2.00
CA CYS A 32 -4.21 4.42 -3.07
C CYS A 32 -2.77 4.77 -2.71
N VAL A 33 -1.82 4.36 -3.53
CA VAL A 33 -0.39 4.66 -3.32
C VAL A 33 0.06 5.82 -4.18
N LEU A 34 0.56 6.88 -3.55
CA LEU A 34 1.24 7.99 -4.23
C LEU A 34 2.73 7.66 -4.34
N VAL A 35 3.24 7.51 -5.54
CA VAL A 35 4.65 7.16 -5.78
C VAL A 35 5.27 8.12 -6.79
N GLY A 36 6.60 8.26 -6.75
CA GLY A 36 7.34 9.12 -7.66
C GLY A 36 8.66 9.62 -7.07
N PRO A 37 9.47 10.37 -7.83
CA PRO A 37 10.76 10.89 -7.40
C PRO A 37 10.66 11.74 -6.14
N SER A 38 11.79 11.89 -5.43
CA SER A 38 11.85 12.80 -4.28
C SER A 38 11.50 14.24 -4.69
N GLY A 39 10.70 14.91 -3.87
CA GLY A 39 10.28 16.31 -4.12
C GLY A 39 9.19 16.49 -5.18
N CYS A 40 8.58 15.42 -5.71
CA CYS A 40 7.50 15.55 -6.70
C CYS A 40 6.13 15.92 -6.12
N GLY A 41 6.00 16.15 -4.81
CA GLY A 41 4.75 16.65 -4.22
C GLY A 41 3.90 15.61 -3.47
N LYS A 42 4.29 14.32 -3.37
CA LYS A 42 3.52 13.24 -2.70
C LYS A 42 3.06 13.61 -1.29
N THR A 43 4.01 13.90 -0.41
CA THR A 43 3.74 14.30 0.99
C THR A 43 2.92 15.59 1.06
N THR A 44 3.15 16.56 0.16
CA THR A 44 2.35 17.79 0.06
C THR A 44 0.90 17.46 -0.29
N SER A 45 0.67 16.62 -1.31
CA SER A 45 -0.67 16.19 -1.72
C SER A 45 -1.39 15.50 -0.56
N MET A 46 -0.73 14.56 0.10
CA MET A 46 -1.31 13.87 1.25
C MET A 46 -1.63 14.82 2.42
N ARG A 47 -0.73 15.80 2.72
CA ARG A 47 -0.96 16.78 3.79
C ARG A 47 -2.07 17.77 3.48
N MET A 48 -2.48 17.92 2.23
CA MET A 48 -3.65 18.71 1.87
C MET A 48 -4.96 18.00 2.23
N ILE A 49 -5.00 16.66 2.24
CA ILE A 49 -6.21 15.89 2.64
C ILE A 49 -6.62 16.24 4.09
N ASN A 50 -5.66 16.23 5.03
CA ASN A 50 -5.93 16.49 6.44
C ASN A 50 -5.78 17.98 6.84
N ARG A 51 -5.66 18.87 5.83
CA ARG A 51 -5.52 20.32 6.00
C ARG A 51 -4.37 20.73 6.94
N LEU A 52 -3.24 20.03 6.85
CA LEU A 52 -1.97 20.53 7.37
C LEU A 52 -1.34 21.53 6.41
N ILE A 53 -1.69 21.45 5.13
CA ILE A 53 -1.35 22.37 4.05
C ILE A 53 -2.66 22.69 3.33
N GLU A 54 -2.92 23.98 3.08
CA GLU A 54 -4.07 24.39 2.27
C GLU A 54 -3.65 24.43 0.78
N PRO A 55 -4.49 23.96 -0.15
CA PRO A 55 -4.23 24.10 -1.59
C PRO A 55 -4.21 25.59 -1.99
N SER A 56 -3.51 25.89 -3.08
CA SER A 56 -3.55 27.23 -3.69
C SER A 56 -4.74 27.41 -4.63
N SER A 57 -5.18 26.32 -5.26
CA SER A 57 -6.40 26.23 -6.09
C SER A 57 -6.91 24.81 -6.14
N GLY A 58 -8.13 24.63 -6.65
CA GLY A 58 -8.84 23.35 -6.63
C GLY A 58 -9.42 23.02 -5.26
N GLU A 59 -10.01 21.85 -5.13
CA GLU A 59 -10.65 21.39 -3.90
C GLU A 59 -10.39 19.90 -3.64
N ILE A 60 -10.45 19.50 -2.39
CA ILE A 60 -10.41 18.09 -1.96
C ILE A 60 -11.72 17.77 -1.27
N LEU A 61 -12.39 16.74 -1.77
CA LEU A 61 -13.63 16.25 -1.17
C LEU A 61 -13.34 14.98 -0.36
N ILE A 62 -14.06 14.85 0.75
CA ILE A 62 -14.12 13.64 1.57
C ILE A 62 -15.58 13.24 1.68
N ASN A 63 -15.92 12.07 1.16
CA ASN A 63 -17.31 11.58 1.06
C ASN A 63 -18.25 12.58 0.37
N GLY A 64 -17.76 13.24 -0.69
CA GLY A 64 -18.51 14.21 -1.48
C GLY A 64 -18.61 15.63 -0.88
N GLU A 65 -18.10 15.85 0.33
CA GLU A 65 -18.07 17.16 0.98
C GLU A 65 -16.65 17.75 0.95
N PRO A 66 -16.50 19.08 0.72
CA PRO A 66 -15.20 19.73 0.82
C PRO A 66 -14.56 19.46 2.20
N ASN A 67 -13.27 19.14 2.22
CA ASN A 67 -12.56 18.92 3.49
C ASN A 67 -12.51 20.18 4.38
N THR A 68 -12.91 21.32 3.84
CA THR A 68 -13.12 22.60 4.54
C THR A 68 -14.47 22.72 5.24
N ALA A 69 -15.44 21.82 4.98
CA ALA A 69 -16.80 21.87 5.55
C ALA A 69 -16.79 21.75 7.10
N MET A 70 -15.75 21.15 7.65
CA MET A 70 -15.56 21.06 9.11
C MET A 70 -14.26 21.72 9.57
N SER A 71 -14.13 22.01 10.87
CA SER A 71 -12.89 22.54 11.41
C SER A 71 -11.73 21.55 11.22
N GLY A 72 -10.53 22.03 10.93
CA GLY A 72 -9.34 21.18 10.72
C GLY A 72 -9.05 20.27 11.92
N THR A 73 -9.35 20.71 13.15
CA THR A 73 -9.19 19.87 14.36
C THR A 73 -10.17 18.69 14.35
N ARG A 74 -11.42 18.92 13.98
CA ARG A 74 -12.43 17.85 13.87
C ARG A 74 -12.07 16.89 12.75
N LEU A 75 -11.68 17.39 11.58
CA LEU A 75 -11.22 16.58 10.45
C LEU A 75 -10.08 15.64 10.85
N ARG A 76 -9.03 16.17 11.47
CA ARG A 76 -7.84 15.39 11.87
C ARG A 76 -8.09 14.34 12.94
N ARG A 77 -9.17 14.45 13.74
CA ARG A 77 -9.58 13.40 14.69
C ARG A 77 -10.19 12.17 13.99
N HIS A 78 -10.70 12.35 12.76
CA HIS A 78 -11.30 11.28 11.95
C HIS A 78 -10.32 10.68 10.93
N ILE A 79 -9.08 11.18 10.89
CA ILE A 79 -8.03 10.72 9.97
C ILE A 79 -6.86 10.20 10.80
N GLY A 80 -6.52 8.93 10.62
CA GLY A 80 -5.28 8.37 11.15
C GLY A 80 -4.09 8.88 10.32
N TYR A 81 -3.04 9.35 10.97
CA TYR A 81 -1.87 9.87 10.25
C TYR A 81 -0.57 9.30 10.79
N ALA A 82 0.07 8.43 10.00
CA ALA A 82 1.43 7.94 10.24
C ALA A 82 2.41 8.82 9.46
N ILE A 83 3.19 9.64 10.18
CA ILE A 83 4.13 10.60 9.59
C ILE A 83 5.50 9.95 9.35
N GLN A 84 6.22 10.42 8.32
CA GLN A 84 7.57 9.98 7.93
C GLN A 84 8.60 10.12 9.07
N GLN A 85 8.61 11.25 9.77
CA GLN A 85 9.37 11.42 11.00
C GLN A 85 8.50 10.94 12.15
N ILE A 86 8.89 9.87 12.81
CA ILE A 86 8.18 9.06 13.81
C ILE A 86 7.23 9.87 14.73
N GLY A 87 7.59 11.10 15.10
CA GLY A 87 6.73 12.09 15.79
C GLY A 87 6.10 11.58 17.09
N LEU A 88 6.69 10.58 17.75
CA LEU A 88 6.26 10.14 19.06
C LEU A 88 6.58 11.21 20.09
N PHE A 89 5.71 11.34 21.10
CA PHE A 89 5.94 12.22 22.24
C PHE A 89 7.04 11.61 23.12
N PRO A 90 8.25 12.21 23.19
CA PRO A 90 9.40 11.58 23.84
C PRO A 90 9.23 11.42 25.37
N HIS A 91 8.38 12.25 25.97
CA HIS A 91 8.08 12.27 27.40
C HIS A 91 6.87 11.40 27.79
N ARG A 92 6.28 10.67 26.83
CA ARG A 92 5.15 9.77 27.06
C ARG A 92 5.57 8.33 26.80
N THR A 93 5.00 7.39 27.55
CA THR A 93 5.19 5.97 27.29
C THR A 93 4.62 5.56 25.93
N ILE A 94 4.98 4.40 25.45
CA ILE A 94 4.45 3.84 24.18
C ILE A 94 2.94 3.70 24.26
N ALA A 95 2.39 3.14 25.32
CA ALA A 95 0.95 3.06 25.54
C ALA A 95 0.28 4.44 25.52
N ALA A 96 0.87 5.45 26.16
CA ALA A 96 0.33 6.80 26.18
C ALA A 96 0.43 7.49 24.80
N ASN A 97 1.45 7.18 24.01
CA ASN A 97 1.54 7.62 22.62
C ASN A 97 0.41 7.07 21.77
N ILE A 98 0.17 5.76 21.81
CA ILE A 98 -0.91 5.09 21.07
C ILE A 98 -2.28 5.61 21.54
N ALA A 99 -2.49 5.75 22.85
CA ALA A 99 -3.74 6.19 23.44
C ALA A 99 -4.10 7.67 23.16
N THR A 100 -3.24 8.46 22.50
CA THR A 100 -3.41 9.93 22.38
C THR A 100 -4.75 10.32 21.75
N VAL A 101 -5.11 9.77 20.60
CA VAL A 101 -6.37 10.13 19.92
C VAL A 101 -7.60 9.52 20.60
N PRO A 102 -7.61 8.24 21.00
CA PRO A 102 -8.68 7.68 21.82
C PRO A 102 -9.00 8.49 23.09
N GLN A 103 -7.96 9.00 23.79
CA GLN A 103 -8.15 9.89 24.95
C GLN A 103 -8.81 11.23 24.57
N LEU A 104 -8.44 11.82 23.42
CA LEU A 104 -9.06 13.05 22.91
C LEU A 104 -10.52 12.85 22.45
N LEU A 105 -10.89 11.60 22.16
CA LEU A 105 -12.24 11.17 21.82
C LEU A 105 -13.02 10.66 23.05
N GLU A 106 -12.43 10.78 24.24
CA GLU A 106 -13.05 10.44 25.53
C GLU A 106 -13.47 8.97 25.62
N TRP A 107 -12.70 8.05 25.00
CA TRP A 107 -12.97 6.61 25.11
C TRP A 107 -12.78 6.13 26.55
N GLU A 108 -13.54 5.12 26.93
CA GLU A 108 -13.41 4.44 28.22
C GLU A 108 -12.00 3.88 28.43
N LYS A 109 -11.45 4.05 29.65
CA LYS A 109 -10.06 3.65 29.98
C LYS A 109 -9.74 2.18 29.68
N ASN A 110 -10.68 1.29 29.98
CA ASN A 110 -10.51 -0.15 29.72
C ASN A 110 -10.47 -0.46 28.22
N ARG A 111 -11.32 0.23 27.42
CA ARG A 111 -11.31 0.12 25.97
C ARG A 111 -9.99 0.61 25.38
N ILE A 112 -9.46 1.74 25.89
CA ILE A 112 -8.16 2.27 25.45
C ILE A 112 -7.05 1.27 25.76
N ALA A 113 -7.03 0.69 26.98
CA ALA A 113 -5.98 -0.27 27.37
C ALA A 113 -5.98 -1.51 26.48
N ALA A 114 -7.15 -2.11 26.24
CA ALA A 114 -7.29 -3.26 25.35
C ALA A 114 -6.86 -2.93 23.91
N ARG A 115 -7.26 -1.76 23.39
CA ARG A 115 -6.89 -1.32 22.04
C ARG A 115 -5.38 -1.08 21.90
N VAL A 116 -4.73 -0.57 22.94
CA VAL A 116 -3.27 -0.38 22.94
C VAL A 116 -2.55 -1.72 22.84
N ASP A 117 -2.98 -2.71 23.62
CA ASP A 117 -2.37 -4.04 23.63
C ASP A 117 -2.58 -4.74 22.28
N GLU A 118 -3.81 -4.75 21.75
CA GLU A 118 -4.13 -5.25 20.41
C GLU A 118 -3.23 -4.64 19.32
N LEU A 119 -3.05 -3.32 19.32
CA LEU A 119 -2.24 -2.64 18.31
C LEU A 119 -0.74 -2.88 18.48
N LEU A 120 -0.25 -3.06 19.70
CA LEU A 120 1.14 -3.45 19.93
C LEU A 120 1.41 -4.87 19.38
N GLU A 121 0.53 -5.82 19.65
CA GLU A 121 0.61 -7.18 19.08
C GLU A 121 0.60 -7.13 17.55
N LEU A 122 -0.33 -6.35 16.98
CA LEU A 122 -0.47 -6.15 15.55
C LEU A 122 0.83 -5.71 14.87
N VAL A 123 1.54 -4.75 15.48
CA VAL A 123 2.81 -4.27 14.93
C VAL A 123 4.02 -5.10 15.38
N GLY A 124 3.79 -6.27 15.99
CA GLY A 124 4.82 -7.21 16.42
C GLY A 124 5.68 -6.68 17.56
N LEU A 125 5.06 -5.98 18.50
CA LEU A 125 5.66 -5.53 19.76
C LEU A 125 4.88 -6.12 20.93
N ASP A 126 5.53 -6.93 21.76
CA ASP A 126 4.93 -7.53 22.95
C ASP A 126 4.43 -6.45 23.92
N PRO A 127 3.11 -6.39 24.23
CA PRO A 127 2.56 -5.36 25.12
C PRO A 127 3.20 -5.36 26.50
N GLU A 128 3.51 -6.52 27.08
CA GLU A 128 4.12 -6.61 28.41
C GLU A 128 5.49 -5.96 28.47
N GLN A 129 6.26 -6.06 27.39
CA GLN A 129 7.61 -5.52 27.29
C GLN A 129 7.64 -4.05 26.89
N TYR A 130 6.72 -3.60 25.98
CA TYR A 130 6.85 -2.30 25.30
C TYR A 130 5.90 -1.24 25.78
N ARG A 131 4.72 -1.56 26.34
CA ARG A 131 3.69 -0.57 26.68
C ARG A 131 4.17 0.54 27.62
N ASN A 132 5.07 0.22 28.56
CA ASN A 132 5.57 1.13 29.59
C ASN A 132 6.91 1.79 29.22
N ARG A 133 7.53 1.41 28.11
CA ARG A 133 8.78 2.01 27.63
C ARG A 133 8.53 3.40 27.06
N TYR A 134 9.60 4.17 26.97
CA TYR A 134 9.64 5.46 26.30
C TYR A 134 10.23 5.34 24.90
N PRO A 135 9.91 6.28 23.96
CA PRO A 135 10.45 6.23 22.60
C PRO A 135 11.98 6.10 22.53
N ALA A 136 12.72 6.74 23.42
CA ALA A 136 14.19 6.67 23.46
C ALA A 136 14.75 5.27 23.73
N GLU A 137 13.93 4.33 24.25
CA GLU A 137 14.31 2.96 24.54
C GLU A 137 14.05 2.00 23.36
N LEU A 138 13.51 2.52 22.25
CA LEU A 138 13.14 1.77 21.06
C LEU A 138 14.08 2.09 19.89
N SER A 139 14.34 1.08 19.04
CA SER A 139 14.99 1.31 17.75
C SER A 139 14.10 2.16 16.82
N GLY A 140 14.69 2.80 15.79
CA GLY A 140 13.94 3.61 14.82
C GLY A 140 12.80 2.83 14.16
N GLY A 141 13.02 1.58 13.77
CA GLY A 141 11.99 0.71 13.18
C GLY A 141 10.89 0.36 14.19
N GLN A 142 11.21 0.14 15.49
CA GLN A 142 10.21 -0.07 16.52
C GLN A 142 9.37 1.20 16.77
N GLN A 143 10.02 2.36 16.83
CA GLN A 143 9.31 3.64 16.94
C GLN A 143 8.37 3.88 15.76
N GLN A 144 8.78 3.54 14.53
CA GLN A 144 7.94 3.66 13.33
C GLN A 144 6.70 2.78 13.43
N ARG A 145 6.84 1.53 13.87
CA ARG A 145 5.73 0.62 14.15
C ARG A 145 4.74 1.18 15.17
N VAL A 146 5.23 1.78 16.25
CA VAL A 146 4.39 2.49 17.22
C VAL A 146 3.66 3.67 16.58
N GLY A 147 4.31 4.40 15.66
CA GLY A 147 3.69 5.47 14.89
C GLY A 147 2.50 4.99 14.05
N VAL A 148 2.63 3.82 13.41
CA VAL A 148 1.52 3.16 12.69
C VAL A 148 0.41 2.76 13.66
N ALA A 149 0.73 2.09 14.77
CA ALA A 149 -0.24 1.71 15.81
C ALA A 149 -1.02 2.93 16.33
N ARG A 150 -0.33 4.05 16.58
CA ARG A 150 -0.97 5.31 17.00
C ARG A 150 -1.94 5.85 15.96
N ALA A 151 -1.59 5.77 14.67
CA ALA A 151 -2.47 6.23 13.60
C ALA A 151 -3.76 5.39 13.50
N MET A 152 -3.70 4.10 13.86
CA MET A 152 -4.83 3.16 13.87
C MET A 152 -5.66 3.22 15.16
N ALA A 153 -5.19 3.89 16.21
CA ALA A 153 -5.70 3.73 17.57
C ALA A 153 -7.18 4.10 17.73
N ALA A 154 -7.62 5.17 17.07
CA ALA A 154 -9.00 5.66 17.13
C ALA A 154 -9.94 4.98 16.12
N ASP A 155 -9.50 3.93 15.46
CA ASP A 155 -10.24 3.25 14.40
C ASP A 155 -10.77 4.20 13.29
N PRO A 156 -9.92 5.06 12.71
CA PRO A 156 -10.36 6.07 11.76
C PRO A 156 -10.84 5.44 10.45
N PRO A 157 -11.84 6.03 9.75
CA PRO A 157 -12.28 5.56 8.44
C PRO A 157 -11.24 5.82 7.32
N ILE A 158 -10.40 6.83 7.50
CA ILE A 158 -9.36 7.23 6.56
C ILE A 158 -8.01 7.17 7.25
N MET A 159 -7.00 6.63 6.55
CA MET A 159 -5.61 6.61 7.01
C MET A 159 -4.69 7.25 5.98
N LEU A 160 -3.77 8.09 6.46
CA LEU A 160 -2.70 8.69 5.68
C LEU A 160 -1.37 8.14 6.18
N MET A 161 -0.56 7.59 5.31
CA MET A 161 0.69 6.94 5.66
C MET A 161 1.84 7.50 4.83
N ASP A 162 2.78 8.20 5.47
CA ASP A 162 3.93 8.82 4.82
C ASP A 162 5.18 7.98 5.07
N GLU A 163 5.55 7.14 4.11
CA GLU A 163 6.69 6.20 4.18
C GLU A 163 6.69 5.34 5.46
N PRO A 164 5.59 4.65 5.80
CA PRO A 164 5.40 4.04 7.13
C PRO A 164 6.37 2.89 7.43
N PHE A 165 7.06 2.34 6.42
CA PHE A 165 8.01 1.25 6.57
C PHE A 165 9.45 1.64 6.21
N GLY A 166 9.73 2.93 5.96
CA GLY A 166 11.03 3.40 5.44
C GLY A 166 12.22 3.09 6.35
N ALA A 167 12.06 3.12 7.68
CA ALA A 167 13.12 2.84 8.64
C ALA A 167 13.12 1.39 9.17
N VAL A 168 12.30 0.50 8.58
CA VAL A 168 12.21 -0.91 8.98
C VAL A 168 13.15 -1.75 8.10
N ASP A 169 13.83 -2.73 8.71
CA ASP A 169 14.67 -3.67 7.96
C ASP A 169 13.84 -4.49 6.94
N PRO A 170 14.44 -4.99 5.84
CA PRO A 170 13.68 -5.61 4.75
C PRO A 170 12.83 -6.82 5.18
N ILE A 171 13.35 -7.70 6.05
CA ILE A 171 12.64 -8.92 6.47
C ILE A 171 11.41 -8.55 7.30
N THR A 172 11.59 -7.70 8.29
CA THR A 172 10.50 -7.20 9.14
C THR A 172 9.50 -6.39 8.32
N ARG A 173 9.97 -5.58 7.36
CA ARG A 173 9.12 -4.79 6.45
C ARG A 173 8.16 -5.68 5.68
N HIS A 174 8.64 -6.74 5.02
CA HIS A 174 7.78 -7.67 4.28
C HIS A 174 6.70 -8.28 5.15
N ARG A 175 7.07 -8.76 6.36
CA ARG A 175 6.10 -9.33 7.30
C ARG A 175 5.05 -8.32 7.76
N LEU A 176 5.44 -7.08 8.04
CA LEU A 176 4.51 -6.02 8.45
C LEU A 176 3.57 -5.61 7.32
N GLN A 177 4.06 -5.56 6.09
CA GLN A 177 3.23 -5.31 4.91
C GLN A 177 2.20 -6.41 4.71
N ASP A 178 2.59 -7.68 4.83
CA ASP A 178 1.68 -8.82 4.68
C ASP A 178 0.59 -8.80 5.75
N GLU A 179 0.98 -8.55 7.02
CA GLU A 179 0.03 -8.44 8.13
C GLU A 179 -0.90 -7.23 7.97
N PHE A 180 -0.36 -6.09 7.51
CA PHE A 180 -1.17 -4.89 7.21
C PHE A 180 -2.21 -5.16 6.12
N LEU A 181 -1.82 -5.83 5.02
CA LEU A 181 -2.74 -6.19 3.95
C LEU A 181 -3.80 -7.19 4.41
N ARG A 182 -3.43 -8.17 5.25
CA ARG A 182 -4.39 -9.12 5.85
C ARG A 182 -5.46 -8.38 6.63
N ILE A 183 -5.06 -7.44 7.49
CA ILE A 183 -6.00 -6.64 8.29
C ILE A 183 -6.82 -5.72 7.43
N GLN A 184 -6.21 -5.06 6.45
CA GLN A 184 -6.93 -4.20 5.52
C GLN A 184 -8.04 -4.97 4.78
N GLY A 185 -7.79 -6.23 4.41
CA GLY A 185 -8.81 -7.12 3.83
C GLY A 185 -10.02 -7.34 4.74
N GLU A 186 -9.83 -7.31 6.06
CA GLU A 186 -10.91 -7.48 7.04
C GLU A 186 -11.65 -6.16 7.35
N ILE A 187 -10.91 -5.05 7.52
CA ILE A 187 -11.46 -3.77 8.00
C ILE A 187 -11.79 -2.77 6.89
N GLN A 188 -11.25 -2.95 5.69
CA GLN A 188 -11.50 -2.14 4.48
C GLN A 188 -11.47 -0.62 4.72
N LYS A 189 -10.38 -0.10 5.28
CA LYS A 189 -10.18 1.34 5.47
C LYS A 189 -9.75 2.02 4.17
N THR A 190 -10.16 3.27 3.97
CA THR A 190 -9.64 4.10 2.87
C THR A 190 -8.26 4.61 3.23
N ILE A 191 -7.23 4.25 2.45
CA ILE A 191 -5.84 4.53 2.79
C ILE A 191 -5.16 5.29 1.66
N VAL A 192 -4.51 6.41 1.99
CA VAL A 192 -3.56 7.08 1.11
C VAL A 192 -2.16 6.81 1.64
N PHE A 193 -1.39 6.09 0.85
CA PHE A 193 -0.05 5.62 1.20
C PHE A 193 0.99 6.33 0.33
N VAL A 194 2.01 6.89 0.93
CA VAL A 194 3.12 7.54 0.20
C VAL A 194 4.37 6.69 0.33
N THR A 195 5.01 6.41 -0.80
CA THR A 195 6.32 5.77 -0.85
C THR A 195 7.15 6.32 -2.00
N HIS A 196 8.46 6.07 -1.98
CA HIS A 196 9.36 6.27 -3.12
C HIS A 196 9.74 4.96 -3.80
N ASP A 197 9.28 3.83 -3.26
CA ASP A 197 9.58 2.47 -3.73
C ASP A 197 8.40 1.95 -4.58
N ILE A 198 8.68 1.68 -5.86
CA ILE A 198 7.65 1.15 -6.78
C ILE A 198 7.24 -0.28 -6.43
N ASP A 199 8.15 -1.09 -5.88
CA ASP A 199 7.83 -2.47 -5.50
C ASP A 199 6.89 -2.48 -4.28
N GLU A 200 7.09 -1.56 -3.35
CA GLU A 200 6.16 -1.34 -2.25
C GLU A 200 4.79 -0.85 -2.75
N ALA A 201 4.77 0.08 -3.72
CA ALA A 201 3.52 0.56 -4.31
C ALA A 201 2.74 -0.56 -5.02
N ILE A 202 3.43 -1.42 -5.76
CA ILE A 202 2.84 -2.58 -6.44
C ILE A 202 2.27 -3.59 -5.44
N LYS A 203 2.97 -3.83 -4.32
CA LYS A 203 2.54 -4.78 -3.30
C LYS A 203 1.34 -4.28 -2.50
N MET A 204 1.36 -2.99 -2.14
CA MET A 204 0.43 -2.42 -1.17
C MET A 204 -0.84 -1.83 -1.78
N GLY A 205 -0.77 -1.34 -3.04
CA GLY A 205 -1.83 -0.52 -3.62
C GLY A 205 -2.89 -1.31 -4.39
N ASP A 206 -4.15 -0.97 -4.18
CA ASP A 206 -5.23 -1.30 -5.12
C ASP A 206 -5.14 -0.40 -6.35
N ARG A 207 -4.75 0.88 -6.14
CA ARG A 207 -4.42 1.85 -7.19
C ARG A 207 -3.13 2.59 -6.88
N ILE A 208 -2.41 2.96 -7.94
CA ILE A 208 -1.16 3.71 -7.84
C ILE A 208 -1.28 5.01 -8.65
N ALA A 209 -1.01 6.13 -7.98
CA ALA A 209 -0.84 7.44 -8.61
C ALA A 209 0.66 7.73 -8.77
N ILE A 210 1.17 7.63 -9.98
CA ILE A 210 2.57 7.96 -10.29
C ILE A 210 2.67 9.46 -10.58
N LEU A 211 3.40 10.16 -9.72
CA LEU A 211 3.65 11.59 -9.84
C LEU A 211 5.04 11.86 -10.41
N LYS A 212 5.15 12.77 -11.39
CA LYS A 212 6.42 13.34 -11.85
C LYS A 212 6.68 14.68 -11.20
N GLN A 213 7.88 15.23 -11.42
CA GLN A 213 8.26 16.55 -10.89
C GLN A 213 7.20 17.63 -11.17
N GLY A 214 6.90 18.45 -10.16
CA GLY A 214 5.85 19.46 -10.19
C GLY A 214 4.48 18.95 -9.81
N GLY A 215 4.39 17.75 -9.19
CA GLY A 215 3.13 17.17 -8.72
C GLY A 215 2.13 16.87 -9.83
N ILE A 216 2.64 16.55 -11.01
CA ILE A 216 1.82 16.23 -12.18
C ILE A 216 1.55 14.72 -12.18
N LEU A 217 0.29 14.33 -12.28
CA LEU A 217 -0.12 12.93 -12.41
C LEU A 217 0.32 12.38 -13.76
N ALA A 218 1.22 11.39 -13.76
CA ALA A 218 1.71 10.73 -14.95
C ALA A 218 0.83 9.55 -15.37
N GLN A 219 0.40 8.75 -14.38
CA GLN A 219 -0.55 7.66 -14.57
C GLN A 219 -1.26 7.36 -13.24
N TYR A 220 -2.54 7.00 -13.33
CA TYR A 220 -3.34 6.53 -12.21
C TYR A 220 -4.11 5.28 -12.64
N ASP A 221 -3.75 4.12 -12.09
CA ASP A 221 -4.37 2.85 -12.47
C ASP A 221 -4.07 1.77 -11.42
N THR A 222 -4.58 0.55 -11.65
CA THR A 222 -4.19 -0.64 -10.88
C THR A 222 -2.71 -0.97 -11.12
N PRO A 223 -2.03 -1.60 -10.14
CA PRO A 223 -0.64 -2.05 -10.31
C PRO A 223 -0.43 -2.87 -11.58
N GLU A 224 -1.38 -3.76 -11.87
CA GLU A 224 -1.31 -4.61 -13.03
C GLU A 224 -1.33 -3.83 -14.36
N ASN A 225 -2.27 -2.87 -14.50
CA ASN A 225 -2.38 -2.06 -15.71
C ASN A 225 -1.16 -1.15 -15.90
N ILE A 226 -0.61 -0.58 -14.82
CA ILE A 226 0.62 0.22 -14.87
C ILE A 226 1.79 -0.61 -15.41
N LEU A 227 1.91 -1.87 -14.97
CA LEU A 227 2.98 -2.77 -15.42
C LEU A 227 2.77 -3.26 -16.85
N ALA A 228 1.52 -3.51 -17.24
CA ALA A 228 1.18 -3.98 -18.59
C ALA A 228 1.26 -2.87 -19.64
N ALA A 229 0.70 -1.70 -19.35
CA ALA A 229 0.51 -0.59 -20.29
C ALA A 229 0.94 0.78 -19.68
N PRO A 230 2.25 1.01 -19.49
CA PRO A 230 2.71 2.34 -19.05
C PRO A 230 2.40 3.40 -20.12
N THR A 231 1.76 4.50 -19.68
CA THR A 231 1.25 5.56 -20.56
C THR A 231 2.34 6.46 -21.16
N SER A 232 3.56 6.38 -20.66
CA SER A 232 4.68 7.24 -21.11
C SER A 232 6.04 6.58 -20.86
N GLU A 233 7.06 7.07 -21.53
CA GLU A 233 8.45 6.66 -21.31
C GLU A 233 8.88 6.90 -19.85
N PHE A 234 8.44 7.99 -19.24
CA PHE A 234 8.69 8.27 -17.83
C PHE A 234 8.15 7.15 -16.93
N VAL A 235 6.88 6.76 -17.11
CA VAL A 235 6.28 5.67 -16.32
C VAL A 235 6.99 4.36 -16.58
N SER A 236 7.26 4.02 -17.85
CA SER A 236 7.98 2.80 -18.23
C SER A 236 9.37 2.72 -17.59
N SER A 237 10.10 3.84 -17.58
CA SER A 237 11.41 3.91 -16.93
C SER A 237 11.31 3.83 -15.40
N PHE A 238 10.27 4.44 -14.81
CA PHE A 238 10.07 4.47 -13.37
C PHE A 238 9.71 3.10 -12.79
N VAL A 239 8.86 2.33 -13.47
CA VAL A 239 8.49 0.96 -13.04
C VAL A 239 9.62 -0.05 -13.26
N GLY A 240 10.58 0.25 -14.14
CA GLY A 240 11.78 -0.54 -14.36
C GLY A 240 11.66 -1.56 -15.49
N LYS A 241 12.84 -2.09 -15.90
CA LYS A 241 12.93 -3.07 -17.00
C LYS A 241 12.38 -4.45 -16.63
N ASP A 242 12.30 -4.74 -15.34
CA ASP A 242 11.81 -5.99 -14.76
C ASP A 242 10.29 -6.00 -14.55
N ARG A 243 9.56 -5.03 -15.14
CA ARG A 243 8.11 -4.87 -15.00
C ARG A 243 7.31 -6.14 -15.30
N VAL A 244 7.77 -6.96 -16.24
CA VAL A 244 7.12 -8.25 -16.57
C VAL A 244 7.20 -9.21 -15.39
N LEU A 245 8.37 -9.32 -14.73
CA LEU A 245 8.55 -10.15 -13.55
C LEU A 245 7.74 -9.65 -12.35
N LYS A 246 7.67 -8.31 -12.18
CA LYS A 246 6.83 -7.69 -11.16
C LYS A 246 5.36 -8.00 -11.40
N ARG A 247 4.92 -7.95 -12.66
CA ARG A 247 3.55 -8.32 -13.01
C ARG A 247 3.25 -9.78 -12.72
N LEU A 248 4.16 -10.70 -13.04
CA LEU A 248 4.00 -12.12 -12.72
C LEU A 248 3.88 -12.38 -11.21
N SER A 249 4.42 -11.51 -10.35
CA SER A 249 4.22 -11.64 -8.89
C SER A 249 2.82 -11.26 -8.42
N LEU A 250 2.05 -10.52 -9.22
CA LEU A 250 0.64 -10.18 -8.94
C LEU A 250 -0.34 -11.25 -9.43
N LEU A 251 0.06 -12.04 -10.43
CA LEU A 251 -0.77 -13.06 -11.05
C LEU A 251 -0.52 -14.41 -10.40
N ARG A 252 -1.57 -15.21 -10.26
CA ARG A 252 -1.51 -16.55 -9.69
C ARG A 252 -1.65 -17.63 -10.76
N VAL A 253 -1.25 -18.84 -10.43
CA VAL A 253 -1.47 -20.01 -11.28
C VAL A 253 -2.97 -20.20 -11.58
N SER A 254 -3.86 -19.91 -10.62
CA SER A 254 -5.33 -19.93 -10.80
C SER A 254 -5.85 -18.92 -11.83
N ASP A 255 -5.10 -17.86 -12.17
CA ASP A 255 -5.50 -16.88 -13.18
C ASP A 255 -5.30 -17.39 -14.62
N VAL A 256 -4.59 -18.53 -14.78
CA VAL A 256 -4.38 -19.18 -16.08
C VAL A 256 -5.59 -20.02 -16.42
N LYS A 257 -6.45 -19.55 -17.32
CA LYS A 257 -7.71 -20.21 -17.69
C LYS A 257 -7.53 -21.53 -18.44
N GLU A 258 -6.48 -21.62 -19.27
CA GLU A 258 -6.19 -22.79 -20.09
C GLU A 258 -4.94 -23.50 -19.57
N LEU A 259 -5.15 -24.58 -18.85
CA LEU A 259 -4.09 -25.50 -18.46
C LEU A 259 -3.98 -26.61 -19.52
N ASP A 260 -2.73 -26.99 -19.83
CA ASP A 260 -2.48 -28.15 -20.70
C ASP A 260 -2.94 -29.44 -20.01
N ALA A 261 -3.23 -30.50 -20.82
CA ALA A 261 -3.50 -31.82 -20.26
C ALA A 261 -2.28 -32.34 -19.47
N PRO A 262 -2.49 -32.96 -18.30
CA PRO A 262 -1.39 -33.54 -17.53
C PRO A 262 -0.83 -34.76 -18.28
N ASN A 263 0.32 -34.60 -18.92
CA ASN A 263 0.99 -35.71 -19.62
C ASN A 263 2.08 -36.29 -18.69
N GLY A 264 1.69 -37.27 -17.86
CA GLY A 264 2.60 -38.07 -17.03
C GLY A 264 3.04 -37.39 -15.72
N ASP A 265 3.16 -38.17 -14.67
CA ASP A 265 3.59 -37.73 -13.32
C ASP A 265 5.12 -37.70 -13.15
N GLY A 266 5.90 -37.90 -14.22
CA GLY A 266 7.31 -38.20 -14.18
C GLY A 266 8.20 -37.03 -13.73
N GLY A 267 8.20 -36.67 -12.45
CA GLY A 267 9.19 -35.76 -11.87
C GLY A 267 8.96 -34.26 -12.14
N LEU A 268 7.79 -33.89 -12.64
CA LEU A 268 7.42 -32.47 -12.84
C LEU A 268 7.18 -31.78 -11.49
N PRO A 269 7.62 -30.50 -11.33
CA PRO A 269 7.33 -29.73 -10.13
C PRO A 269 5.82 -29.54 -9.94
N ARG A 270 5.35 -29.66 -8.71
CA ARG A 270 3.96 -29.44 -8.33
C ARG A 270 3.79 -27.96 -7.96
N LEU A 271 2.90 -27.28 -8.63
CA LEU A 271 2.60 -25.86 -8.49
C LEU A 271 1.21 -25.71 -7.88
N ASN A 272 1.12 -25.13 -6.68
CA ASN A 272 -0.18 -24.85 -6.08
C ASN A 272 -0.90 -23.72 -6.85
N GLU A 273 -2.22 -23.79 -6.98
CA GLU A 273 -3.06 -22.78 -7.65
C GLU A 273 -2.88 -21.37 -7.08
N GLN A 274 -2.55 -21.25 -5.78
CA GLN A 274 -2.32 -19.98 -5.11
C GLN A 274 -0.90 -19.42 -5.30
N THR A 275 0.01 -20.21 -5.87
CA THR A 275 1.38 -19.75 -6.17
C THR A 275 1.33 -18.63 -7.21
N ASN A 276 2.09 -17.54 -7.00
CA ASN A 276 2.22 -16.51 -8.02
C ASN A 276 3.03 -17.01 -9.23
N LEU A 277 2.77 -16.43 -10.41
CA LEU A 277 3.38 -16.89 -11.65
C LEU A 277 4.90 -16.67 -11.71
N ARG A 278 5.45 -15.72 -10.95
CA ARG A 278 6.91 -15.51 -10.86
C ARG A 278 7.58 -16.68 -10.16
N ASP A 279 7.02 -17.12 -9.03
CA ASP A 279 7.55 -18.25 -8.26
C ASP A 279 7.32 -19.57 -9.02
N ALA A 280 6.17 -19.72 -9.68
CA ALA A 280 5.91 -20.85 -10.57
C ALA A 280 6.95 -20.92 -11.72
N LEU A 281 7.23 -19.80 -12.39
CA LEU A 281 8.26 -19.71 -13.43
C LEU A 281 9.64 -20.05 -12.87
N SER A 282 9.98 -19.54 -11.70
CA SER A 282 11.26 -19.83 -11.03
C SER A 282 11.41 -21.34 -10.74
N ALA A 283 10.34 -21.99 -10.27
CA ALA A 283 10.33 -23.44 -10.01
C ALA A 283 10.54 -24.26 -11.29
N LEU A 284 9.87 -23.88 -12.40
CA LEU A 284 10.04 -24.53 -13.70
C LEU A 284 11.47 -24.40 -14.23
N ILE A 285 12.02 -23.20 -14.22
CA ILE A 285 13.41 -22.93 -14.65
C ILE A 285 14.40 -23.67 -13.76
N GLY A 286 14.22 -23.66 -12.45
CA GLY A 286 15.09 -24.35 -11.49
C GLY A 286 15.09 -25.86 -11.63
N ALA A 287 13.97 -26.44 -12.06
CA ALA A 287 13.82 -27.87 -12.38
C ALA A 287 14.31 -28.23 -13.80
N GLY A 288 14.61 -27.25 -14.65
CA GLY A 288 15.02 -27.46 -16.04
C GLY A 288 13.90 -28.02 -16.94
N VAL A 289 12.65 -27.72 -16.63
CA VAL A 289 11.47 -28.23 -17.34
C VAL A 289 10.61 -27.09 -17.90
N GLU A 290 9.87 -27.37 -18.98
CA GLU A 290 8.97 -26.39 -19.62
C GLU A 290 7.55 -26.38 -19.03
N ARG A 291 7.22 -27.39 -18.21
CA ARG A 291 5.88 -27.56 -17.64
C ARG A 291 5.96 -28.04 -16.20
N GLY A 292 4.92 -27.72 -15.40
CA GLY A 292 4.70 -28.22 -14.05
C GLY A 292 3.26 -28.61 -13.84
N LEU A 293 3.00 -29.52 -12.91
CA LEU A 293 1.64 -29.95 -12.57
C LEU A 293 0.99 -28.91 -11.66
N VAL A 294 -0.19 -28.46 -12.02
CA VAL A 294 -1.01 -27.57 -11.18
C VAL A 294 -1.83 -28.43 -10.24
N VAL A 295 -1.73 -28.14 -8.93
CA VAL A 295 -2.43 -28.87 -7.89
C VAL A 295 -3.26 -27.92 -7.02
N SER A 296 -4.45 -28.38 -6.61
CA SER A 296 -5.27 -27.72 -5.62
C SER A 296 -4.68 -27.88 -4.21
N ASP A 297 -5.22 -27.15 -3.22
CA ASP A 297 -4.84 -27.31 -1.80
C ASP A 297 -5.05 -28.76 -1.28
N GLY A 298 -5.93 -29.53 -1.91
CA GLY A 298 -6.17 -30.95 -1.63
C GLY A 298 -5.24 -31.90 -2.40
N ASP A 299 -4.19 -31.40 -3.06
CA ASP A 299 -3.21 -32.18 -3.85
C ASP A 299 -3.78 -32.85 -5.13
N GLU A 300 -5.00 -32.47 -5.54
CA GLU A 300 -5.64 -32.94 -6.76
C GLU A 300 -5.05 -32.22 -7.98
N VAL A 301 -4.63 -32.98 -9.00
CA VAL A 301 -4.07 -32.43 -10.24
C VAL A 301 -5.18 -31.80 -11.09
N ARG A 302 -5.05 -30.51 -11.41
CA ARG A 302 -5.99 -29.74 -12.24
C ARG A 302 -5.56 -29.66 -13.70
N GLY A 303 -4.26 -29.79 -13.97
CA GLY A 303 -3.69 -29.67 -15.31
C GLY A 303 -2.19 -29.44 -15.25
N ALA A 304 -1.62 -28.94 -16.34
CA ALA A 304 -0.22 -28.56 -16.41
C ALA A 304 -0.08 -27.10 -16.85
N LEU A 305 0.80 -26.36 -16.18
CA LEU A 305 1.17 -24.98 -16.52
C LEU A 305 2.47 -24.99 -17.33
N SER A 306 2.45 -24.40 -18.51
CA SER A 306 3.64 -24.26 -19.35
C SER A 306 4.24 -22.85 -19.25
N ILE A 307 5.56 -22.73 -19.52
CA ILE A 307 6.25 -21.43 -19.62
C ILE A 307 5.58 -20.56 -20.72
N ASP A 308 5.12 -21.17 -21.82
CA ASP A 308 4.41 -20.46 -22.88
C ASP A 308 3.04 -19.89 -22.41
N ALA A 309 2.31 -20.59 -21.55
CA ALA A 309 1.08 -20.07 -20.96
C ALA A 309 1.38 -18.84 -20.06
N ILE A 310 2.42 -18.92 -19.24
CA ILE A 310 2.87 -17.78 -18.43
C ILE A 310 3.25 -16.60 -19.33
N ARG A 311 4.01 -16.83 -20.42
CA ARG A 311 4.40 -15.80 -21.37
C ARG A 311 3.19 -15.14 -22.04
N ARG A 312 2.20 -15.91 -22.51
CA ARG A 312 0.97 -15.34 -23.09
C ARG A 312 0.25 -14.43 -22.10
N LEU A 313 0.04 -14.89 -20.87
CA LEU A 313 -0.65 -14.11 -19.84
C LEU A 313 0.11 -12.84 -19.46
N SER A 314 1.45 -12.86 -19.47
CA SER A 314 2.28 -11.70 -19.15
C SER A 314 2.12 -10.52 -20.11
N HIS A 315 1.57 -10.72 -21.29
CA HIS A 315 1.33 -9.67 -22.30
C HIS A 315 -0.12 -9.20 -22.37
N GLN A 316 -1.08 -9.87 -21.71
CA GLN A 316 -2.50 -9.48 -21.70
C GLN A 316 -2.76 -8.41 -20.64
N THR A 317 -3.60 -7.41 -20.95
CA THR A 317 -4.10 -6.45 -19.96
C THR A 317 -5.18 -7.08 -19.06
N GLU A 318 -5.50 -6.44 -17.94
CA GLU A 318 -6.59 -6.90 -17.06
C GLU A 318 -7.94 -6.93 -17.80
N ALA A 319 -8.21 -5.92 -18.64
CA ALA A 319 -9.43 -5.85 -19.44
C ALA A 319 -9.55 -7.02 -20.44
N GLU A 320 -8.44 -7.37 -21.11
CA GLU A 320 -8.40 -8.50 -22.04
C GLU A 320 -8.61 -9.85 -21.34
N ARG A 321 -8.12 -10.01 -20.10
CA ARG A 321 -8.33 -11.23 -19.31
C ARG A 321 -9.74 -11.40 -18.81
N ARG A 322 -10.45 -10.31 -18.47
CA ARG A 322 -11.85 -10.35 -18.01
C ARG A 322 -12.85 -10.59 -19.15
N SER A 323 -12.48 -10.24 -20.38
CA SER A 323 -13.34 -10.37 -21.57
C SER A 323 -13.17 -11.69 -22.35
N GLY A 324 -12.20 -12.51 -22.07
CA GLY A 324 -11.97 -13.87 -22.60
C GLY A 324 -12.28 -14.93 -21.55
#